data_c39851d331b6b01d68e529d3a5bd4205
#
_entry.id   c39851d331b6b01d68e529d3a5bd4205
#
_cell.length_a   1.000
_cell.length_b   1.000
_cell.length_c   1.000
_cell.angle_alpha   90.00
_cell.angle_beta   90.00
_cell.angle_gamma   90.00
#
_symmetry.space_group_name_H-M   'P 1'
#
loop_
_entity.id
_entity.type
_entity.pdbx_description
1 polymer ?
#
loop_
_entity_poly.entity_id
_entity_poly.type
_entity_poly.pdbx_seq_one_letter_code
_entity_poly.pdbx_strand_id
1 'polypeptide(L)'
;TLMFEGVPNFPDQGRFWEVVDKHHVNIFYTAPTAIRALMGAGDEFVTRSSRSTLRLLGSVGEPINPEAWEWYYNVVGDQRSPIVDTWWQTETGGILITPLPGATDLKPGSATRPFFGIKPELVDNEGAVIEGAVDGNLCIIDSWPGQMRTLYGDHKRFIEAYFSTYKGKYFTGDGCRRDEDGYYWITGRVDDVLNISGHRLGTAEIESALVSHHSVSEAAVVGYPHPIKGQGIYCYVTLMTGEAVQDEDALRKELTQHVRKEIGPIATPDKIQFSPGLPKTRSGKIMRRILRKIAEDEFGALGD
;
A
#
# COMPACT_ATOMS: atom_id res chain seq x y z
N THR A 1 9.49 -21.33 -11.84
CA THR A 1 9.67 -19.95 -11.35
C THR A 1 10.93 -19.37 -11.96
N LEU A 2 10.83 -18.17 -12.53
CA LEU A 2 11.97 -17.40 -12.99
C LEU A 2 12.45 -16.51 -11.84
N MET A 3 13.73 -16.64 -11.50
CA MET A 3 14.39 -15.78 -10.52
C MET A 3 15.38 -14.88 -11.26
N PHE A 4 15.10 -13.59 -11.25
CA PHE A 4 15.92 -12.59 -11.93
C PHE A 4 16.93 -11.98 -10.97
N GLU A 5 18.21 -12.15 -11.24
CA GLU A 5 19.29 -11.51 -10.51
C GLU A 5 19.68 -10.20 -11.21
N GLY A 6 19.23 -9.10 -10.66
CA GLY A 6 19.48 -7.77 -11.21
C GLY A 6 18.55 -6.72 -10.60
N VAL A 7 18.75 -5.48 -11.00
CA VAL A 7 17.88 -4.37 -10.57
C VAL A 7 16.84 -4.05 -11.66
N PRO A 8 15.64 -3.59 -11.28
CA PRO A 8 14.54 -3.41 -12.21
C PRO A 8 14.75 -2.29 -13.24
N ASN A 9 15.69 -1.40 -12.99
CA ASN A 9 15.95 -0.20 -13.77
C ASN A 9 17.35 -0.17 -14.43
N PHE A 10 17.97 -1.32 -14.67
CA PHE A 10 19.24 -1.40 -15.37
C PHE A 10 19.12 -2.34 -16.60
N PRO A 11 19.53 -1.90 -17.81
CA PRO A 11 20.11 -0.59 -18.14
C PRO A 11 19.13 0.58 -18.11
N ASP A 12 17.83 0.30 -18.15
CA ASP A 12 16.74 1.27 -18.04
C ASP A 12 15.47 0.67 -17.45
N GLN A 13 14.39 1.44 -17.37
CA GLN A 13 13.12 1.06 -16.76
C GLN A 13 12.32 -0.01 -17.54
N GLY A 14 12.77 -0.40 -18.71
CA GLY A 14 12.20 -1.50 -19.52
C GLY A 14 12.66 -2.89 -19.10
N ARG A 15 13.58 -2.99 -18.15
CA ARG A 15 14.24 -4.26 -17.80
C ARG A 15 13.30 -5.40 -17.46
N PHE A 16 12.25 -5.15 -16.69
CA PHE A 16 11.28 -6.19 -16.36
C PHE A 16 10.58 -6.73 -17.61
N TRP A 17 10.23 -5.85 -18.53
CA TRP A 17 9.48 -6.20 -19.74
C TRP A 17 10.35 -6.93 -20.74
N GLU A 18 11.64 -6.63 -20.82
CA GLU A 18 12.61 -7.39 -21.59
C GLU A 18 12.76 -8.83 -21.05
N VAL A 19 12.75 -9.01 -19.73
CA VAL A 19 12.76 -10.35 -19.11
C VAL A 19 11.47 -11.09 -19.39
N VAL A 20 10.32 -10.42 -19.29
CA VAL A 20 9.01 -10.99 -19.60
C VAL A 20 8.97 -11.49 -21.04
N ASP A 21 9.39 -10.68 -21.99
CA ASP A 21 9.43 -11.01 -23.42
C ASP A 21 10.39 -12.16 -23.70
N LYS A 22 11.65 -12.01 -23.31
CA LYS A 22 12.72 -13.00 -23.54
C LYS A 22 12.39 -14.39 -23.02
N HIS A 23 11.77 -14.47 -21.84
CA HIS A 23 11.51 -15.74 -21.15
C HIS A 23 10.06 -16.18 -21.23
N HIS A 24 9.22 -15.49 -22.00
CA HIS A 24 7.80 -15.81 -22.19
C HIS A 24 7.06 -15.98 -20.86
N VAL A 25 7.27 -15.02 -19.94
CA VAL A 25 6.68 -15.05 -18.59
C VAL A 25 5.16 -14.97 -18.67
N ASN A 26 4.47 -15.84 -17.95
CA ASN A 26 3.01 -15.93 -17.96
C ASN A 26 2.37 -15.20 -16.77
N ILE A 27 3.07 -15.12 -15.63
CA ILE A 27 2.59 -14.51 -14.40
C ILE A 27 3.67 -13.55 -13.91
N PHE A 28 3.32 -12.28 -13.73
CA PHE A 28 4.21 -11.27 -13.19
C PHE A 28 3.69 -10.80 -11.83
N TYR A 29 4.50 -10.93 -10.80
CA TYR A 29 4.14 -10.65 -9.40
C TYR A 29 5.15 -9.74 -8.76
N THR A 30 4.72 -8.55 -8.32
CA THR A 30 5.59 -7.50 -7.81
C THR A 30 4.91 -6.61 -6.77
N ALA A 31 5.64 -5.64 -6.24
CA ALA A 31 5.12 -4.72 -5.22
C ALA A 31 4.58 -3.41 -5.85
N PRO A 32 3.55 -2.78 -5.25
CA PRO A 32 3.03 -1.48 -5.69
C PRO A 32 4.07 -0.38 -5.81
N THR A 33 5.07 -0.35 -4.93
CA THR A 33 6.20 0.59 -5.05
C THR A 33 6.94 0.45 -6.37
N ALA A 34 7.18 -0.78 -6.84
CA ALA A 34 7.82 -1.01 -8.15
C ALA A 34 6.88 -0.59 -9.29
N ILE A 35 5.58 -0.88 -9.17
CA ILE A 35 4.58 -0.49 -10.17
C ILE A 35 4.54 1.04 -10.32
N ARG A 36 4.46 1.79 -9.21
CA ARG A 36 4.48 3.26 -9.22
C ARG A 36 5.76 3.84 -9.82
N ALA A 37 6.91 3.27 -9.49
CA ALA A 37 8.19 3.71 -10.05
C ALA A 37 8.24 3.51 -11.58
N LEU A 38 7.72 2.41 -12.09
CA LEU A 38 7.65 2.12 -13.52
C LEU A 38 6.59 2.98 -14.22
N MET A 39 5.44 3.23 -13.60
CA MET A 39 4.44 4.17 -14.08
C MET A 39 5.03 5.57 -14.21
N GLY A 40 5.76 6.04 -13.20
CA GLY A 40 6.43 7.33 -13.22
C GLY A 40 7.55 7.48 -14.25
N ALA A 41 8.08 6.38 -14.76
CA ALA A 41 9.12 6.41 -15.81
C ALA A 41 8.57 6.58 -17.23
N GLY A 42 7.31 6.20 -17.47
CA GLY A 42 6.64 6.32 -18.76
C GLY A 42 6.27 4.99 -19.41
N ASP A 43 5.20 5.02 -20.21
CA ASP A 43 4.59 3.83 -20.84
C ASP A 43 5.47 3.23 -21.93
N GLU A 44 6.33 4.02 -22.56
CA GLU A 44 7.22 3.58 -23.64
C GLU A 44 8.16 2.46 -23.20
N PHE A 45 8.62 2.47 -21.93
CA PHE A 45 9.46 1.41 -21.39
C PHE A 45 8.72 0.07 -21.30
N VAL A 46 7.41 0.12 -21.11
CA VAL A 46 6.55 -1.07 -21.05
C VAL A 46 6.21 -1.56 -22.45
N THR A 47 5.76 -0.63 -23.31
CA THR A 47 5.13 -0.97 -24.60
C THR A 47 6.12 -1.42 -25.66
N ARG A 48 7.41 -1.10 -25.53
CA ARG A 48 8.47 -1.52 -26.47
C ARG A 48 8.77 -3.02 -26.45
N SER A 49 8.40 -3.76 -25.38
CA SER A 49 8.62 -5.20 -25.25
C SER A 49 7.30 -5.96 -25.40
N SER A 50 7.35 -7.19 -25.90
CA SER A 50 6.17 -8.04 -25.98
C SER A 50 5.79 -8.55 -24.59
N ARG A 51 4.52 -8.40 -24.27
CA ARG A 51 3.90 -8.95 -23.06
C ARG A 51 2.78 -9.94 -23.39
N SER A 52 2.76 -10.43 -24.64
CA SER A 52 1.69 -11.29 -25.16
C SER A 52 1.53 -12.60 -24.38
N THR A 53 2.57 -13.05 -23.71
CA THR A 53 2.56 -14.26 -22.86
C THR A 53 2.01 -14.04 -21.47
N LEU A 54 1.94 -12.78 -20.99
CA LEU A 54 1.33 -12.47 -19.70
C LEU A 54 -0.17 -12.79 -19.74
N ARG A 55 -0.62 -13.53 -18.75
CA ARG A 55 -2.02 -13.88 -18.52
C ARG A 55 -2.52 -13.53 -17.13
N LEU A 56 -1.63 -13.15 -16.23
CA LEU A 56 -1.95 -12.78 -14.87
C LEU A 56 -0.90 -11.82 -14.31
N LEU A 57 -1.36 -10.78 -13.65
CA LEU A 57 -0.55 -9.84 -12.90
C LEU A 57 -0.84 -10.00 -11.40
N GLY A 58 0.15 -9.78 -10.57
CA GLY A 58 -0.03 -9.85 -9.12
C GLY A 58 0.60 -8.68 -8.39
N SER A 59 0.02 -8.33 -7.27
CA SER A 59 0.45 -7.25 -6.37
C SER A 59 0.59 -7.77 -4.95
N VAL A 60 1.64 -7.34 -4.26
CA VAL A 60 1.96 -7.79 -2.89
C VAL A 60 2.79 -6.78 -2.11
N GLY A 61 2.64 -6.83 -0.80
CA GLY A 61 3.56 -6.21 0.17
C GLY A 61 3.07 -4.90 0.77
N GLU A 62 2.24 -4.18 0.07
CA GLU A 62 1.54 -2.97 0.54
C GLU A 62 0.21 -2.81 -0.23
N PRO A 63 -0.74 -2.01 0.25
CA PRO A 63 -1.94 -1.69 -0.53
C PRO A 63 -1.57 -1.02 -1.85
N ILE A 64 -2.20 -1.45 -2.95
CA ILE A 64 -2.07 -0.79 -4.24
C ILE A 64 -3.15 0.29 -4.36
N ASN A 65 -2.76 1.50 -4.72
CA ASN A 65 -3.71 2.56 -4.97
C ASN A 65 -4.44 2.37 -6.32
N PRO A 66 -5.68 2.87 -6.48
CA PRO A 66 -6.48 2.65 -7.69
C PRO A 66 -5.76 3.08 -8.98
N GLU A 67 -5.07 4.22 -9.00
CA GLU A 67 -4.38 4.74 -10.19
C GLU A 67 -3.26 3.81 -10.65
N ALA A 68 -2.43 3.32 -9.72
CA ALA A 68 -1.38 2.35 -10.04
C ALA A 68 -1.98 1.01 -10.46
N TRP A 69 -3.11 0.60 -9.87
CA TRP A 69 -3.84 -0.60 -10.26
C TRP A 69 -4.37 -0.48 -11.70
N GLU A 70 -5.01 0.65 -12.03
CA GLU A 70 -5.55 0.90 -13.38
C GLU A 70 -4.43 0.99 -14.43
N TRP A 71 -3.33 1.68 -14.13
CA TRP A 71 -2.17 1.69 -15.00
C TRP A 71 -1.61 0.29 -15.21
N TYR A 72 -1.48 -0.50 -14.15
CA TYR A 72 -0.98 -1.86 -14.19
C TYR A 72 -1.86 -2.76 -15.05
N TYR A 73 -3.19 -2.61 -14.95
CA TYR A 73 -4.15 -3.32 -15.78
C TYR A 73 -4.12 -2.86 -17.24
N ASN A 74 -4.20 -1.55 -17.47
CA ASN A 74 -4.34 -0.98 -18.81
C ASN A 74 -3.05 -1.06 -19.63
N VAL A 75 -1.90 -0.69 -19.03
CA VAL A 75 -0.62 -0.57 -19.75
C VAL A 75 0.14 -1.88 -19.72
N VAL A 76 0.39 -2.44 -18.53
CA VAL A 76 1.17 -3.68 -18.40
C VAL A 76 0.36 -4.89 -18.82
N GLY A 77 -0.87 -4.99 -18.36
CA GLY A 77 -1.79 -6.09 -18.61
C GLY A 77 -2.46 -6.05 -19.97
N ASP A 78 -2.34 -4.93 -20.69
CA ASP A 78 -2.97 -4.73 -22.02
C ASP A 78 -4.49 -5.05 -21.97
N GLN A 79 -5.14 -4.68 -20.86
CA GLN A 79 -6.57 -4.88 -20.53
C GLN A 79 -7.06 -6.35 -20.59
N ARG A 80 -6.15 -7.31 -20.68
CA ARG A 80 -6.47 -8.74 -20.82
C ARG A 80 -5.99 -9.60 -19.66
N SER A 81 -5.01 -9.10 -18.88
CA SER A 81 -4.44 -9.84 -17.76
C SER A 81 -5.05 -9.37 -16.45
N PRO A 82 -5.83 -10.20 -15.73
CA PRO A 82 -6.41 -9.79 -14.45
C PRO A 82 -5.32 -9.53 -13.42
N ILE A 83 -5.61 -8.60 -12.49
CA ILE A 83 -4.73 -8.33 -11.35
C ILE A 83 -5.22 -9.12 -10.15
N VAL A 84 -4.30 -9.87 -9.56
CA VAL A 84 -4.49 -10.59 -8.29
C VAL A 84 -3.74 -9.81 -7.22
N ASP A 85 -4.44 -8.91 -6.55
CA ASP A 85 -3.93 -8.25 -5.35
C ASP A 85 -4.00 -9.21 -4.19
N THR A 86 -2.92 -9.32 -3.41
CA THR A 86 -2.78 -10.34 -2.38
C THR A 86 -2.50 -9.70 -1.04
N TRP A 87 -3.41 -9.83 -0.09
CA TRP A 87 -3.14 -9.45 1.27
C TRP A 87 -2.74 -10.63 2.13
N TRP A 88 -1.60 -10.51 2.75
CA TRP A 88 -1.04 -11.45 3.70
C TRP A 88 0.07 -10.80 4.53
N GLN A 89 0.50 -11.48 5.56
CA GLN A 89 1.59 -11.08 6.43
C GLN A 89 2.59 -12.22 6.54
N THR A 90 3.83 -11.94 6.94
CA THR A 90 4.82 -12.99 7.27
C THR A 90 4.25 -14.00 8.26
N GLU A 91 3.49 -13.52 9.21
CA GLU A 91 2.85 -14.24 10.30
C GLU A 91 1.72 -15.16 9.85
N THR A 92 1.13 -14.88 8.71
CA THR A 92 -0.01 -15.66 8.21
C THR A 92 0.39 -16.89 7.40
N GLY A 93 1.67 -16.98 6.98
CA GLY A 93 2.22 -18.11 6.24
C GLY A 93 1.66 -18.29 4.83
N GLY A 94 0.78 -17.41 4.39
CA GLY A 94 0.14 -17.45 3.07
C GLY A 94 -0.90 -16.35 2.92
N ILE A 95 -1.49 -16.28 1.73
CA ILE A 95 -2.47 -15.26 1.34
C ILE A 95 -3.81 -15.51 2.05
N LEU A 96 -4.39 -14.47 2.63
CA LEU A 96 -5.66 -14.53 3.34
C LEU A 96 -6.81 -13.84 2.62
N ILE A 97 -6.55 -12.73 1.90
CA ILE A 97 -7.57 -12.02 1.12
C ILE A 97 -7.01 -11.79 -0.28
N THR A 98 -7.74 -12.21 -1.31
CA THR A 98 -7.29 -12.13 -2.70
C THR A 98 -8.41 -12.50 -3.68
N PRO A 99 -8.44 -11.93 -4.89
CA PRO A 99 -9.36 -12.39 -5.92
C PRO A 99 -8.96 -13.75 -6.48
N LEU A 100 -9.95 -14.48 -6.96
CA LEU A 100 -9.74 -15.72 -7.74
C LEU A 100 -9.91 -15.37 -9.23
N PRO A 101 -8.85 -15.51 -10.06
CA PRO A 101 -8.91 -15.17 -11.48
C PRO A 101 -10.04 -15.89 -12.19
N GLY A 102 -10.87 -15.14 -12.93
CA GLY A 102 -12.01 -15.67 -13.65
C GLY A 102 -13.25 -16.01 -12.81
N ALA A 103 -13.18 -15.84 -11.48
CA ALA A 103 -14.30 -16.12 -10.56
C ALA A 103 -14.69 -14.92 -9.67
N THR A 104 -13.78 -13.96 -9.51
CA THR A 104 -14.03 -12.75 -8.72
C THR A 104 -13.98 -11.54 -9.61
N ASP A 105 -15.03 -10.71 -9.60
CA ASP A 105 -15.00 -9.40 -10.23
C ASP A 105 -13.99 -8.51 -9.52
N LEU A 106 -13.19 -7.78 -10.30
CA LEU A 106 -12.11 -6.97 -9.75
C LEU A 106 -12.58 -5.53 -9.50
N LYS A 107 -12.11 -4.96 -8.40
CA LYS A 107 -12.28 -3.53 -8.08
C LYS A 107 -10.90 -2.92 -7.84
N PRO A 108 -10.55 -1.80 -8.49
CA PRO A 108 -9.24 -1.17 -8.33
C PRO A 108 -8.87 -0.92 -6.86
N GLY A 109 -7.68 -1.39 -6.46
CA GLY A 109 -7.17 -1.23 -5.09
C GLY A 109 -7.75 -2.18 -4.03
N SER A 110 -8.72 -3.03 -4.39
CA SER A 110 -9.31 -3.99 -3.46
C SER A 110 -8.53 -5.31 -3.44
N ALA A 111 -8.24 -5.83 -2.24
CA ALA A 111 -7.79 -7.21 -2.07
C ALA A 111 -8.94 -8.22 -2.27
N THR A 112 -10.15 -7.74 -2.44
CA THR A 112 -11.41 -8.42 -2.75
C THR A 112 -11.97 -9.27 -1.62
N ARG A 113 -11.95 -10.60 -1.71
CA ARG A 113 -12.66 -11.50 -0.80
C ARG A 113 -11.72 -12.41 -0.03
N PRO A 114 -12.14 -12.89 1.15
CA PRO A 114 -11.36 -13.87 1.90
C PRO A 114 -11.09 -15.13 1.09
N PHE A 115 -9.87 -15.64 1.20
CA PHE A 115 -9.51 -16.94 0.66
C PHE A 115 -10.18 -18.07 1.43
N PHE A 116 -10.23 -19.26 0.85
CA PHE A 116 -10.93 -20.42 1.43
C PHE A 116 -10.49 -20.71 2.87
N GLY A 117 -11.47 -20.83 3.77
CA GLY A 117 -11.26 -21.13 5.18
C GLY A 117 -10.84 -19.93 6.05
N ILE A 118 -10.65 -18.75 5.45
CA ILE A 118 -10.31 -17.53 6.19
C ILE A 118 -11.59 -16.79 6.59
N LYS A 119 -11.68 -16.40 7.86
CA LYS A 119 -12.84 -15.71 8.44
C LYS A 119 -12.41 -14.36 9.02
N PRO A 120 -12.36 -13.30 8.19
CA PRO A 120 -12.07 -11.96 8.67
C PRO A 120 -13.30 -11.36 9.36
N GLU A 121 -13.04 -10.59 10.41
CA GLU A 121 -14.01 -9.69 11.04
C GLU A 121 -13.43 -8.28 11.11
N LEU A 122 -14.30 -7.28 10.96
CA LEU A 122 -13.96 -5.90 11.28
C LEU A 122 -14.50 -5.58 12.68
N VAL A 123 -13.64 -4.99 13.49
CA VAL A 123 -13.99 -4.60 14.86
C VAL A 123 -13.69 -3.13 15.09
N ASP A 124 -14.44 -2.51 15.99
CA ASP A 124 -14.14 -1.17 16.50
C ASP A 124 -12.92 -1.20 17.45
N ASN A 125 -12.61 -0.06 18.07
CA ASN A 125 -11.48 0.04 18.99
C ASN A 125 -11.70 -0.72 20.30
N GLU A 126 -12.94 -0.95 20.68
CA GLU A 126 -13.35 -1.70 21.86
C GLU A 126 -13.44 -3.21 21.59
N GLY A 127 -13.30 -3.63 20.33
CA GLY A 127 -13.34 -5.03 19.89
C GLY A 127 -14.72 -5.56 19.57
N ALA A 128 -15.75 -4.68 19.52
CA ALA A 128 -17.06 -5.05 19.06
C ALA A 128 -17.09 -5.28 17.55
N VAL A 129 -17.75 -6.32 17.10
CA VAL A 129 -17.87 -6.64 15.66
C VAL A 129 -18.76 -5.61 14.97
N ILE A 130 -18.29 -5.13 13.82
CA ILE A 130 -19.01 -4.17 13.00
C ILE A 130 -19.44 -4.85 11.70
N GLU A 131 -20.75 -4.82 11.44
CA GLU A 131 -21.36 -5.46 10.28
C GLU A 131 -21.61 -4.48 9.11
N GLY A 132 -21.75 -5.02 7.91
CA GLY A 132 -22.09 -4.26 6.70
C GLY A 132 -20.90 -3.55 6.04
N ALA A 133 -21.19 -2.45 5.34
CA ALA A 133 -20.20 -1.59 4.70
C ALA A 133 -19.61 -0.64 5.74
N VAL A 134 -18.38 -0.91 6.17
CA VAL A 134 -17.76 -0.22 7.32
C VAL A 134 -16.23 -0.19 7.23
N ASP A 135 -15.63 0.73 7.97
CA ASP A 135 -14.21 0.77 8.28
C ASP A 135 -13.97 0.24 9.69
N GLY A 136 -12.92 -0.56 9.87
CA GLY A 136 -12.60 -1.13 11.18
C GLY A 136 -11.19 -1.72 11.25
N ASN A 137 -10.87 -2.28 12.42
CA ASN A 137 -9.64 -3.01 12.62
C ASN A 137 -9.83 -4.45 12.13
N LEU A 138 -8.92 -4.93 11.28
CA LEU A 138 -9.03 -6.27 10.70
C LEU A 138 -8.55 -7.34 11.67
N CYS A 139 -9.42 -8.29 11.96
CA CYS A 139 -9.14 -9.48 12.75
C CYS A 139 -9.45 -10.76 11.97
N ILE A 140 -8.80 -11.86 12.33
CA ILE A 140 -9.15 -13.21 11.85
C ILE A 140 -9.62 -14.03 13.04
N ILE A 141 -10.82 -14.63 12.95
CA ILE A 141 -11.46 -15.24 14.13
C ILE A 141 -11.15 -16.73 14.34
N ASP A 142 -10.78 -17.44 13.28
CA ASP A 142 -10.39 -18.85 13.36
C ASP A 142 -8.93 -19.04 12.93
N SER A 143 -8.33 -20.11 13.41
CA SER A 143 -7.00 -20.52 12.95
C SER A 143 -7.06 -21.09 11.53
N TRP A 144 -5.96 -21.00 10.81
CA TRP A 144 -5.77 -21.57 9.49
C TRP A 144 -4.44 -22.34 9.39
N PRO A 145 -4.26 -23.23 8.42
CA PRO A 145 -3.05 -24.09 8.37
C PRO A 145 -1.72 -23.34 8.32
N GLY A 146 -1.67 -22.17 7.69
CA GLY A 146 -0.46 -21.34 7.55
C GLY A 146 -0.18 -20.42 8.73
N GLN A 147 -1.09 -20.31 9.71
CA GLN A 147 -0.90 -19.43 10.87
C GLN A 147 0.35 -19.79 11.64
N MET A 148 1.17 -18.78 11.97
CA MET A 148 2.30 -19.00 12.87
C MET A 148 1.86 -19.52 14.24
N ARG A 149 2.68 -20.35 14.85
CA ARG A 149 2.38 -20.97 16.17
C ARG A 149 3.07 -20.27 17.33
N THR A 150 4.11 -19.51 17.03
CA THR A 150 4.90 -18.77 18.01
C THR A 150 5.89 -17.83 17.29
N LEU A 151 6.52 -16.94 18.05
CA LEU A 151 7.76 -16.27 17.66
C LEU A 151 8.94 -17.09 18.20
N TYR A 152 10.01 -17.18 17.41
CA TYR A 152 11.21 -17.92 17.80
C TYR A 152 11.79 -17.37 19.12
N GLY A 153 11.85 -18.22 20.13
CA GLY A 153 12.39 -17.86 21.44
C GLY A 153 11.55 -16.92 22.29
N ASP A 154 10.39 -16.46 21.81
CA ASP A 154 9.56 -15.48 22.53
C ASP A 154 8.05 -15.70 22.35
N HIS A 155 7.54 -16.77 22.94
CA HIS A 155 6.11 -17.08 22.91
C HIS A 155 5.24 -16.01 23.60
N LYS A 156 5.77 -15.36 24.63
CA LYS A 156 5.04 -14.31 25.35
C LYS A 156 4.72 -13.15 24.41
N ARG A 157 5.70 -12.69 23.65
CA ARG A 157 5.52 -11.63 22.64
C ARG A 157 4.53 -12.03 21.53
N PHE A 158 4.50 -13.31 21.15
CA PHE A 158 3.50 -13.81 20.20
C PHE A 158 2.07 -13.57 20.71
N ILE A 159 1.78 -13.92 21.96
CA ILE A 159 0.46 -13.69 22.55
C ILE A 159 0.18 -12.19 22.70
N GLU A 160 1.15 -11.44 23.23
CA GLU A 160 1.00 -10.00 23.45
C GLU A 160 0.75 -9.22 22.15
N ALA A 161 1.48 -9.52 21.10
CA ALA A 161 1.39 -8.77 19.84
C ALA A 161 0.12 -9.05 19.03
N TYR A 162 -0.36 -10.31 19.05
CA TYR A 162 -1.40 -10.72 18.09
C TYR A 162 -2.73 -11.14 18.72
N PHE A 163 -2.77 -11.41 20.04
CA PHE A 163 -3.98 -11.95 20.70
C PHE A 163 -4.41 -11.21 21.96
N SER A 164 -3.64 -10.22 22.42
CA SER A 164 -3.97 -9.47 23.63
C SER A 164 -4.93 -8.31 23.38
N THR A 165 -4.86 -7.67 22.20
CA THR A 165 -5.67 -6.49 21.86
C THR A 165 -7.16 -6.86 21.78
N TYR A 166 -7.48 -7.92 21.03
CA TYR A 166 -8.86 -8.40 20.87
C TYR A 166 -8.92 -9.88 21.26
N LYS A 167 -9.50 -10.16 22.42
CA LYS A 167 -9.52 -11.50 23.00
C LYS A 167 -10.18 -12.52 22.07
N GLY A 168 -9.49 -13.63 21.79
CA GLY A 168 -9.98 -14.72 20.96
C GLY A 168 -9.88 -14.45 19.45
N LYS A 169 -9.26 -13.35 19.03
CA LYS A 169 -9.07 -12.99 17.62
C LYS A 169 -7.59 -12.77 17.33
N TYR A 170 -7.14 -13.19 16.16
CA TYR A 170 -5.84 -12.78 15.65
C TYR A 170 -5.96 -11.34 15.14
N PHE A 171 -5.29 -10.41 15.79
CA PHE A 171 -5.25 -9.01 15.38
C PHE A 171 -4.14 -8.78 14.35
N THR A 172 -4.51 -8.37 13.16
CA THR A 172 -3.56 -8.18 12.05
C THR A 172 -2.71 -6.91 12.20
N GLY A 173 -3.17 -5.93 12.98
CA GLY A 173 -2.59 -4.61 13.05
C GLY A 173 -2.87 -3.76 11.81
N ASP A 174 -3.74 -4.21 10.92
CA ASP A 174 -4.16 -3.48 9.72
C ASP A 174 -5.58 -2.94 9.89
N GLY A 175 -5.80 -1.70 9.41
CA GLY A 175 -7.12 -1.15 9.17
C GLY A 175 -7.67 -1.68 7.85
N CYS A 176 -8.99 -1.77 7.77
CA CYS A 176 -9.64 -2.30 6.59
C CYS A 176 -11.03 -1.68 6.42
N ARG A 177 -11.39 -1.42 5.16
CA ARG A 177 -12.75 -1.07 4.76
C ARG A 177 -13.39 -2.27 4.08
N ARG A 178 -14.65 -2.53 4.40
CA ARG A 178 -15.50 -3.48 3.67
C ARG A 178 -16.65 -2.72 3.01
N ASP A 179 -16.90 -3.00 1.73
CA ASP A 179 -18.03 -2.39 1.02
C ASP A 179 -19.33 -3.22 1.11
N GLU A 180 -20.39 -2.73 0.46
CA GLU A 180 -21.70 -3.37 0.43
C GLU A 180 -21.69 -4.75 -0.27
N ASP A 181 -20.75 -4.97 -1.20
CA ASP A 181 -20.57 -6.26 -1.89
C ASP A 181 -19.69 -7.24 -1.10
N GLY A 182 -19.21 -6.84 0.08
CA GLY A 182 -18.32 -7.64 0.93
C GLY A 182 -16.89 -7.72 0.45
N TYR A 183 -16.42 -6.71 -0.30
CA TYR A 183 -15.04 -6.56 -0.73
C TYR A 183 -14.22 -5.83 0.32
N TYR A 184 -12.95 -6.20 0.45
CA TYR A 184 -12.02 -5.68 1.45
C TYR A 184 -10.95 -4.81 0.82
N TRP A 185 -10.76 -3.60 1.36
CA TRP A 185 -9.63 -2.70 1.09
C TRP A 185 -8.79 -2.57 2.33
N ILE A 186 -7.51 -2.89 2.24
CA ILE A 186 -6.56 -2.64 3.34
C ILE A 186 -6.21 -1.17 3.32
N THR A 187 -6.54 -0.45 4.40
CA THR A 187 -6.35 1.00 4.50
C THR A 187 -5.02 1.42 5.12
N GLY A 188 -4.21 0.43 5.50
CA GLY A 188 -2.89 0.62 6.07
C GLY A 188 -2.76 0.06 7.49
N ARG A 189 -1.62 0.31 8.13
CA ARG A 189 -1.38 -0.12 9.51
C ARG A 189 -2.20 0.72 10.49
N VAL A 190 -2.73 0.07 11.52
CA VAL A 190 -3.49 0.77 12.58
C VAL A 190 -2.62 1.77 13.34
N ASP A 191 -1.32 1.47 13.49
CA ASP A 191 -0.32 2.36 14.08
C ASP A 191 0.12 3.52 13.15
N ASP A 192 -0.22 3.45 11.85
CA ASP A 192 -0.03 4.53 10.87
C ASP A 192 -1.30 5.37 10.66
N VAL A 193 -2.42 5.03 11.30
CA VAL A 193 -3.65 5.84 11.24
C VAL A 193 -3.44 7.16 11.99
N LEU A 194 -3.80 8.25 11.32
CA LEU A 194 -3.73 9.59 11.88
C LEU A 194 -4.98 9.91 12.69
N ASN A 195 -4.80 10.55 13.83
CA ASN A 195 -5.88 11.07 14.66
C ASN A 195 -5.90 12.61 14.55
N ILE A 196 -6.65 13.10 13.58
CA ILE A 196 -6.74 14.54 13.28
C ILE A 196 -8.02 15.11 13.88
N SER A 197 -7.90 15.91 14.91
CA SER A 197 -9.06 16.54 15.59
C SER A 197 -10.16 15.53 15.98
N GLY A 198 -9.76 14.32 16.42
CA GLY A 198 -10.68 13.26 16.84
C GLY A 198 -11.20 12.36 15.70
N HIS A 199 -10.80 12.60 14.45
CA HIS A 199 -11.13 11.74 13.31
C HIS A 199 -9.96 10.84 12.96
N ARG A 200 -10.26 9.59 12.65
CA ARG A 200 -9.28 8.62 12.15
C ARG A 200 -9.18 8.74 10.62
N LEU A 201 -7.95 8.88 10.14
CA LEU A 201 -7.66 9.05 8.73
C LEU A 201 -6.50 8.12 8.33
N GLY A 202 -6.71 7.28 7.34
CA GLY A 202 -5.69 6.38 6.81
C GLY A 202 -4.61 7.16 6.05
N THR A 203 -3.34 6.90 6.34
CA THR A 203 -2.24 7.50 5.57
C THR A 203 -2.30 7.12 4.11
N ALA A 204 -2.71 5.88 3.81
CA ALA A 204 -2.82 5.35 2.45
C ALA A 204 -3.81 6.13 1.57
N GLU A 205 -4.89 6.67 2.15
CA GLU A 205 -5.87 7.48 1.40
C GLU A 205 -5.25 8.81 0.94
N ILE A 206 -4.50 9.45 1.83
CA ILE A 206 -3.81 10.71 1.49
C ILE A 206 -2.68 10.45 0.48
N GLU A 207 -1.94 9.35 0.64
CA GLU A 207 -0.90 8.92 -0.30
C GLU A 207 -1.50 8.66 -1.69
N SER A 208 -2.66 8.00 -1.76
CA SER A 208 -3.39 7.76 -3.00
C SER A 208 -3.82 9.07 -3.66
N ALA A 209 -4.42 9.98 -2.89
CA ALA A 209 -4.80 11.29 -3.41
C ALA A 209 -3.61 12.11 -3.93
N LEU A 210 -2.45 12.05 -3.26
CA LEU A 210 -1.25 12.71 -3.75
C LEU A 210 -0.73 12.09 -5.05
N VAL A 211 -0.70 10.76 -5.15
CA VAL A 211 -0.21 10.03 -6.33
C VAL A 211 -1.17 10.17 -7.53
N SER A 212 -2.44 10.45 -7.33
CA SER A 212 -3.37 10.77 -8.43
C SER A 212 -3.09 12.11 -9.12
N HIS A 213 -2.23 12.94 -8.53
CA HIS A 213 -1.77 14.17 -9.16
C HIS A 213 -0.67 13.90 -10.19
N HIS A 214 -0.79 14.44 -11.40
CA HIS A 214 0.10 14.17 -12.54
C HIS A 214 1.60 14.43 -12.27
N SER A 215 1.93 15.34 -11.37
CA SER A 215 3.33 15.67 -11.02
C SER A 215 3.93 14.74 -9.96
N VAL A 216 3.15 13.84 -9.36
CA VAL A 216 3.58 13.01 -8.22
C VAL A 216 3.82 11.58 -8.66
N SER A 217 5.03 11.06 -8.45
CA SER A 217 5.36 9.67 -8.72
C SER A 217 5.18 8.78 -7.47
N GLU A 218 5.49 9.31 -6.28
CA GLU A 218 5.39 8.57 -5.04
C GLU A 218 5.12 9.51 -3.87
N ALA A 219 4.36 9.04 -2.88
CA ALA A 219 4.11 9.77 -1.65
C ALA A 219 4.16 8.86 -0.44
N ALA A 220 4.60 9.41 0.70
CA ALA A 220 4.49 8.79 2.01
C ALA A 220 3.97 9.80 3.02
N VAL A 221 3.02 9.39 3.84
CA VAL A 221 2.37 10.24 4.82
C VAL A 221 2.63 9.71 6.22
N VAL A 222 2.96 10.60 7.13
CA VAL A 222 3.12 10.31 8.56
C VAL A 222 2.45 11.38 9.40
N GLY A 223 2.04 10.99 10.61
CA GLY A 223 1.62 11.94 11.63
C GLY A 223 2.82 12.55 12.35
N TYR A 224 2.68 13.78 12.78
CA TYR A 224 3.62 14.44 13.68
C TYR A 224 2.86 15.23 14.75
N PRO A 225 3.45 15.50 15.94
CA PRO A 225 2.78 16.26 17.00
C PRO A 225 2.38 17.64 16.51
N HIS A 226 1.09 17.98 16.66
CA HIS A 226 0.55 19.29 16.29
C HIS A 226 -0.18 19.94 17.47
N PRO A 227 0.14 21.20 17.84
CA PRO A 227 -0.32 21.80 19.10
C PRO A 227 -1.84 22.01 19.17
N ILE A 228 -2.54 22.10 18.04
CA ILE A 228 -3.99 22.34 17.99
C ILE A 228 -4.76 21.08 17.65
N LYS A 229 -4.28 20.29 16.68
CA LYS A 229 -5.00 19.12 16.14
C LYS A 229 -4.66 17.81 16.86
N GLY A 230 -3.70 17.82 17.78
CA GLY A 230 -3.10 16.63 18.37
C GLY A 230 -2.06 16.00 17.43
N GLN A 231 -2.47 15.63 16.23
CA GLN A 231 -1.57 15.24 15.13
C GLN A 231 -1.77 16.15 13.92
N GLY A 232 -0.68 16.45 13.22
CA GLY A 232 -0.65 17.06 11.90
C GLY A 232 -0.27 16.05 10.83
N ILE A 233 -0.56 16.40 9.58
CA ILE A 233 -0.31 15.58 8.40
C ILE A 233 0.98 16.05 7.73
N TYR A 234 2.01 15.20 7.70
CA TYR A 234 3.26 15.47 7.03
C TYR A 234 3.39 14.54 5.81
N CYS A 235 3.47 15.11 4.62
CA CYS A 235 3.59 14.39 3.37
C CYS A 235 5.00 14.53 2.81
N TYR A 236 5.64 13.41 2.48
CA TYR A 236 6.87 13.34 1.71
C TYR A 236 6.50 12.94 0.29
N VAL A 237 6.91 13.74 -0.70
CA VAL A 237 6.49 13.59 -2.10
C VAL A 237 7.70 13.50 -3.01
N THR A 238 7.73 12.48 -3.85
CA THR A 238 8.67 12.37 -4.97
C THR A 238 7.93 12.73 -6.26
N LEU A 239 8.53 13.63 -7.03
CA LEU A 239 7.95 14.11 -8.28
C LEU A 239 8.25 13.17 -9.46
N MET A 240 7.46 13.29 -10.52
CA MET A 240 7.70 12.57 -11.77
C MET A 240 9.06 12.94 -12.36
N THR A 241 9.68 12.00 -13.03
CA THR A 241 10.98 12.23 -13.70
C THR A 241 10.85 13.28 -14.80
N GLY A 242 11.71 14.29 -14.74
CA GLY A 242 11.69 15.39 -15.72
C GLY A 242 10.80 16.57 -15.34
N GLU A 243 10.03 16.49 -14.27
CA GLU A 243 9.29 17.64 -13.72
C GLU A 243 10.28 18.69 -13.19
N ALA A 244 10.35 19.82 -13.88
CA ALA A 244 11.10 20.99 -13.43
C ALA A 244 10.15 21.91 -12.64
N VAL A 245 10.18 21.81 -11.33
CA VAL A 245 9.37 22.68 -10.46
C VAL A 245 10.01 24.07 -10.43
N GLN A 246 9.37 25.05 -11.06
CA GLN A 246 9.81 26.44 -11.04
C GLN A 246 9.43 27.16 -9.73
N ASP A 247 8.31 26.75 -9.13
CA ASP A 247 7.78 27.30 -7.88
C ASP A 247 7.27 26.16 -6.98
N GLU A 248 8.11 25.73 -6.04
CA GLU A 248 7.74 24.67 -5.09
C GLU A 248 6.58 25.06 -4.18
N ASP A 249 6.44 26.35 -3.84
CA ASP A 249 5.37 26.81 -2.95
C ASP A 249 4.02 26.82 -3.68
N ALA A 250 4.01 27.11 -4.98
CA ALA A 250 2.82 26.99 -5.81
C ALA A 250 2.38 25.52 -5.91
N LEU A 251 3.32 24.60 -6.16
CA LEU A 251 3.02 23.17 -6.25
C LEU A 251 2.56 22.61 -4.90
N ARG A 252 3.15 23.03 -3.76
CA ARG A 252 2.66 22.62 -2.42
C ARG A 252 1.20 23.04 -2.20
N LYS A 253 0.83 24.24 -2.62
CA LYS A 253 -0.55 24.73 -2.53
C LYS A 253 -1.49 23.93 -3.42
N GLU A 254 -1.06 23.64 -4.66
CA GLU A 254 -1.82 22.83 -5.60
C GLU A 254 -2.08 21.42 -5.06
N LEU A 255 -1.05 20.72 -4.60
CA LEU A 255 -1.18 19.40 -3.98
C LEU A 255 -2.06 19.41 -2.74
N THR A 256 -1.95 20.44 -1.91
CA THR A 256 -2.81 20.62 -0.73
C THR A 256 -4.28 20.75 -1.14
N GLN A 257 -4.57 21.55 -2.18
CA GLN A 257 -5.93 21.70 -2.70
C GLN A 257 -6.43 20.41 -3.36
N HIS A 258 -5.55 19.69 -4.06
CA HIS A 258 -5.88 18.43 -4.68
C HIS A 258 -6.32 17.40 -3.62
N VAL A 259 -5.53 17.15 -2.58
CA VAL A 259 -5.90 16.24 -1.48
C VAL A 259 -7.22 16.67 -0.83
N ARG A 260 -7.38 17.97 -0.60
CA ARG A 260 -8.61 18.52 -0.02
C ARG A 260 -9.85 18.30 -0.88
N LYS A 261 -9.70 18.32 -2.20
CA LYS A 261 -10.77 18.05 -3.15
C LYS A 261 -11.12 16.56 -3.19
N GLU A 262 -10.12 15.70 -3.21
CA GLU A 262 -10.30 14.24 -3.34
C GLU A 262 -10.86 13.59 -2.07
N ILE A 263 -10.41 14.02 -0.88
CA ILE A 263 -10.78 13.38 0.39
C ILE A 263 -11.68 14.30 1.24
N GLY A 264 -11.34 15.56 1.30
CA GLY A 264 -12.05 16.53 2.13
C GLY A 264 -11.14 17.37 3.04
N PRO A 265 -11.69 18.38 3.72
CA PRO A 265 -10.93 19.33 4.51
C PRO A 265 -10.10 18.74 5.65
N ILE A 266 -10.56 17.60 6.20
CA ILE A 266 -9.88 16.93 7.33
C ILE A 266 -8.51 16.37 6.93
N ALA A 267 -8.36 15.97 5.67
CA ALA A 267 -7.13 15.39 5.11
C ALA A 267 -6.13 16.43 4.61
N THR A 268 -6.37 17.71 4.87
CA THR A 268 -5.50 18.80 4.41
C THR A 268 -4.07 18.64 4.95
N PRO A 269 -3.04 18.42 4.09
CA PRO A 269 -1.66 18.37 4.53
C PRO A 269 -1.22 19.65 5.25
N ASP A 270 -0.57 19.50 6.40
CA ASP A 270 0.04 20.61 7.13
C ASP A 270 1.43 20.94 6.59
N LYS A 271 2.15 19.91 6.17
CA LYS A 271 3.48 20.03 5.58
C LYS A 271 3.62 19.10 4.36
N ILE A 272 4.21 19.61 3.29
CA ILE A 272 4.62 18.84 2.12
C ILE A 272 6.11 19.09 1.89
N GLN A 273 6.90 18.02 1.91
CA GLN A 273 8.32 18.04 1.60
C GLN A 273 8.57 17.29 0.32
N PHE A 274 9.17 17.94 -0.66
CA PHE A 274 9.68 17.27 -1.84
C PHE A 274 10.99 16.56 -1.54
N SER A 275 11.11 15.34 -2.03
CA SER A 275 12.26 14.49 -1.81
C SER A 275 12.63 13.77 -3.11
N PRO A 276 13.91 13.63 -3.45
CA PRO A 276 14.34 12.91 -4.65
C PRO A 276 14.03 11.41 -4.60
N GLY A 277 13.73 10.88 -3.40
CA GLY A 277 13.33 9.50 -3.18
C GLY A 277 12.97 9.29 -1.72
N LEU A 278 12.20 8.24 -1.45
CA LEU A 278 11.78 7.84 -0.10
C LEU A 278 12.69 6.73 0.44
N PRO A 279 12.97 6.69 1.76
CA PRO A 279 13.74 5.61 2.37
C PRO A 279 12.96 4.29 2.25
N LYS A 280 13.63 3.24 1.76
CA LYS A 280 13.02 1.93 1.51
C LYS A 280 13.85 0.81 2.10
N THR A 281 13.17 -0.25 2.51
CA THR A 281 13.81 -1.53 2.81
C THR A 281 14.38 -2.17 1.53
N ARG A 282 15.17 -3.24 1.67
CA ARG A 282 15.65 -4.03 0.52
C ARG A 282 14.51 -4.62 -0.32
N SER A 283 13.34 -4.86 0.30
CA SER A 283 12.14 -5.34 -0.40
C SER A 283 11.30 -4.22 -1.05
N GLY A 284 11.75 -2.96 -0.98
CA GLY A 284 11.09 -1.81 -1.60
C GLY A 284 10.01 -1.15 -0.74
N LYS A 285 9.75 -1.62 0.49
CA LYS A 285 8.75 -1.01 1.38
C LYS A 285 9.26 0.30 1.96
N ILE A 286 8.40 1.33 1.97
CA ILE A 286 8.71 2.63 2.57
C ILE A 286 8.93 2.49 4.07
N MET A 287 10.02 3.05 4.56
CA MET A 287 10.40 3.02 5.98
C MET A 287 9.76 4.19 6.74
N ARG A 288 8.44 4.13 6.96
CA ARG A 288 7.67 5.20 7.63
C ARG A 288 8.20 5.55 9.01
N ARG A 289 8.81 4.60 9.71
CA ARG A 289 9.47 4.86 11.01
C ARG A 289 10.54 5.94 10.91
N ILE A 290 11.33 5.94 9.84
CA ILE A 290 12.37 6.96 9.62
C ILE A 290 11.71 8.30 9.30
N LEU A 291 10.72 8.30 8.40
CA LEU A 291 10.01 9.52 8.00
C LEU A 291 9.31 10.18 9.20
N ARG A 292 8.71 9.38 10.10
CA ARG A 292 8.09 9.88 11.33
C ARG A 292 9.08 10.55 12.25
N LYS A 293 10.25 9.94 12.49
CA LYS A 293 11.31 10.55 13.28
C LYS A 293 11.80 11.87 12.69
N ILE A 294 11.94 11.93 11.37
CA ILE A 294 12.30 13.19 10.68
C ILE A 294 11.21 14.25 10.88
N ALA A 295 9.94 13.87 10.78
CA ALA A 295 8.81 14.79 10.99
C ALA A 295 8.70 15.30 12.43
N GLU A 296 9.23 14.55 13.40
CA GLU A 296 9.30 14.86 14.83
C GLU A 296 10.61 15.54 15.25
N ASP A 297 11.50 15.83 14.29
CA ASP A 297 12.85 16.38 14.52
C ASP A 297 13.75 15.48 15.40
N GLU A 298 13.48 14.15 15.39
CA GLU A 298 14.24 13.14 16.13
C GLU A 298 15.31 12.49 15.25
N PHE A 299 16.50 13.03 15.21
CA PHE A 299 17.60 12.54 14.35
C PHE A 299 18.53 11.51 15.01
N GLY A 300 18.37 11.24 16.30
CA GLY A 300 19.34 10.50 17.12
C GLY A 300 19.39 8.98 16.95
N ALA A 301 18.44 8.34 16.25
CA ALA A 301 18.38 6.89 16.08
C ALA A 301 17.63 6.53 14.79
N LEU A 302 18.20 6.92 13.65
CA LEU A 302 17.63 6.62 12.33
C LEU A 302 18.05 5.23 11.82
N GLY A 303 19.08 4.62 12.41
CA GLY A 303 19.58 3.28 12.09
C GLY A 303 18.94 2.19 12.95
N ASP A 304 18.77 1.00 12.36
CA ASP A 304 18.25 -0.30 12.86
C ASP A 304 16.75 -0.37 13.17
#